data_494e9cd3a20d00b7e3dd4b37f85b8b35
#
_entry.id   494e9cd3a20d00b7e3dd4b37f85b8b35
#
_cell.length_a   1.000
_cell.length_b   1.000
_cell.length_c   1.000
_cell.angle_alpha   90.00
_cell.angle_beta   90.00
_cell.angle_gamma   90.00
#
_symmetry.space_group_name_H-M   'P 1'
#
loop_
_entity.id
_entity.type
_entity.pdbx_description
1 polymer ?
#
loop_
_entity_poly.entity_id
_entity_poly.type
_entity_poly.pdbx_seq_one_letter_code
_entity_poly.pdbx_strand_id
1 'polypeptide(L)'
;MISISRMVPPVETAEPSIAVYRTKFHLETEQTFRLRWFADEHAELFLNGGFLCAGPAGCTPRRWFLETFERTLPAGEYTLTARVTMFGRRLAPHPQESIAFGFYAESEQLTNGWECQVLRHLEFTPPYPDWAMAPRMTVSPEFNWRAIEGEDGEWEPVAFRKDTRPLFPRPVPPMEEKPEQGYQIVE
;
A
#
# COMPACT_ATOMS: atom_id res chain seq x y z
N MET A 1 3.84 -7.39 -22.94
CA MET A 1 3.38 -6.36 -21.99
C MET A 1 2.24 -6.98 -21.23
N ILE A 2 2.39 -7.15 -19.91
CA ILE A 2 1.37 -7.77 -19.07
C ILE A 2 0.34 -6.68 -18.77
N SER A 3 -0.91 -6.90 -19.20
CA SER A 3 -2.02 -6.01 -18.80
C SER A 3 -2.49 -6.45 -17.42
N ILE A 4 -2.48 -5.53 -16.48
CA ILE A 4 -3.02 -5.75 -15.14
C ILE A 4 -4.27 -4.91 -14.93
N SER A 5 -5.08 -5.31 -13.95
CA SER A 5 -6.18 -4.51 -13.44
C SER A 5 -5.84 -4.05 -12.04
N ARG A 6 -5.60 -2.75 -11.86
CA ARG A 6 -5.40 -2.20 -10.53
C ARG A 6 -6.73 -2.00 -9.81
N MET A 7 -6.70 -2.20 -8.53
CA MET A 7 -7.80 -1.89 -7.62
C MET A 7 -7.79 -0.41 -7.30
N VAL A 8 -8.96 0.20 -7.33
CA VAL A 8 -9.18 1.60 -6.94
C VAL A 8 -10.41 1.69 -6.05
N PRO A 9 -10.54 2.72 -5.22
CA PRO A 9 -11.79 3.00 -4.54
C PRO A 9 -12.94 3.14 -5.55
N PRO A 10 -14.16 2.72 -5.21
CA PRO A 10 -15.30 2.77 -6.11
C PRO A 10 -15.73 4.21 -6.45
N VAL A 11 -15.43 5.14 -5.56
CA VAL A 11 -15.65 6.58 -5.76
C VAL A 11 -14.35 7.27 -6.15
N GLU A 12 -14.47 8.32 -6.97
CA GLU A 12 -13.31 9.12 -7.36
C GLU A 12 -12.71 9.79 -6.12
N THR A 13 -11.40 9.59 -5.93
CA THR A 13 -10.64 10.15 -4.81
C THR A 13 -9.87 11.38 -5.26
N ALA A 14 -9.96 12.45 -4.47
CA ALA A 14 -9.12 13.62 -4.67
C ALA A 14 -7.65 13.29 -4.35
N GLU A 15 -6.73 13.97 -5.02
CA GLU A 15 -5.30 13.95 -4.71
C GLU A 15 -4.98 15.11 -3.75
N PRO A 16 -4.24 14.93 -2.67
CA PRO A 16 -3.70 13.67 -2.16
C PRO A 16 -4.71 12.83 -1.36
N SER A 17 -4.47 11.53 -1.23
CA SER A 17 -5.32 10.65 -0.43
C SER A 17 -4.59 9.41 0.09
N ILE A 18 -5.16 8.80 1.12
CA ILE A 18 -4.76 7.48 1.60
C ILE A 18 -5.98 6.57 1.53
N ALA A 19 -5.81 5.39 0.95
CA ALA A 19 -6.82 4.34 1.00
C ALA A 19 -6.24 3.09 1.65
N VAL A 20 -7.07 2.41 2.41
CA VAL A 20 -6.75 1.11 3.01
C VAL A 20 -7.52 0.04 2.26
N TYR A 21 -6.81 -0.96 1.78
CA TYR A 21 -7.35 -2.14 1.11
C TYR A 21 -7.21 -3.34 2.03
N ARG A 22 -8.16 -4.25 2.00
CA ARG A 22 -8.03 -5.51 2.71
C ARG A 22 -8.65 -6.67 1.95
N THR A 23 -8.11 -7.86 2.22
CA THR A 23 -8.72 -9.14 1.84
C THR A 23 -8.42 -10.18 2.91
N LYS A 24 -9.25 -11.21 2.99
CA LYS A 24 -9.06 -12.32 3.93
C LYS A 24 -8.82 -13.60 3.15
N PHE A 25 -7.97 -14.46 3.67
CA PHE A 25 -7.73 -15.77 3.10
C PHE A 25 -7.45 -16.80 4.19
N HIS A 26 -7.60 -18.07 3.85
CA HIS A 26 -7.39 -19.19 4.74
C HIS A 26 -6.34 -20.14 4.17
N LEU A 27 -5.50 -20.68 5.04
CA LEU A 27 -4.53 -21.73 4.71
C LEU A 27 -4.88 -22.99 5.48
N GLU A 28 -5.19 -24.07 4.77
CA GLU A 28 -5.49 -25.38 5.38
C GLU A 28 -4.24 -26.02 6.00
N THR A 29 -3.07 -25.76 5.44
CA THR A 29 -1.78 -26.29 5.89
C THR A 29 -0.71 -25.22 5.82
N GLU A 30 0.43 -25.48 6.45
CA GLU A 30 1.62 -24.62 6.27
C GLU A 30 2.03 -24.62 4.81
N GLN A 31 2.21 -23.44 4.23
CA GLN A 31 2.64 -23.27 2.86
C GLN A 31 3.31 -21.91 2.62
N THR A 32 4.02 -21.82 1.51
CA THR A 32 4.64 -20.56 1.09
C THR A 32 3.58 -19.62 0.53
N PHE A 33 3.39 -18.50 1.19
CA PHE A 33 2.62 -17.37 0.70
C PHE A 33 3.53 -16.48 -0.13
N ARG A 34 3.23 -16.38 -1.41
CA ARG A 34 3.95 -15.52 -2.36
C ARG A 34 3.03 -14.44 -2.87
N LEU A 35 3.35 -13.20 -2.54
CA LEU A 35 2.60 -12.03 -2.93
C LEU A 35 3.39 -11.23 -3.96
N ARG A 36 2.79 -10.93 -5.11
CA ARG A 36 3.29 -9.95 -6.07
C ARG A 36 2.39 -8.73 -6.00
N TRP A 37 2.98 -7.56 -5.88
CA TRP A 37 2.19 -6.36 -5.66
C TRP A 37 2.85 -5.09 -6.22
N PHE A 38 2.04 -4.09 -6.38
CA PHE A 38 2.42 -2.78 -6.91
C PHE A 38 1.43 -1.72 -6.42
N ALA A 39 1.92 -0.51 -6.15
CA ALA A 39 1.11 0.66 -5.84
C ALA A 39 1.58 1.85 -6.68
N ASP A 40 0.65 2.74 -7.01
CA ASP A 40 1.02 4.07 -7.48
C ASP A 40 1.46 4.89 -6.26
N GLU A 41 2.69 5.38 -6.30
CA GLU A 41 3.49 5.99 -5.27
C GLU A 41 3.92 5.02 -4.17
N HIS A 42 3.15 4.81 -3.11
CA HIS A 42 3.60 4.07 -1.93
C HIS A 42 2.51 3.22 -1.31
N ALA A 43 2.91 2.04 -0.83
CA ALA A 43 2.06 1.21 0.01
C ALA A 43 2.87 0.56 1.14
N GLU A 44 2.22 0.35 2.25
CA GLU A 44 2.69 -0.46 3.37
C GLU A 44 1.71 -1.62 3.53
N LEU A 45 2.24 -2.83 3.60
CA LEU A 45 1.47 -4.06 3.68
C LEU A 45 1.59 -4.67 5.07
N PHE A 46 0.49 -5.20 5.56
CA PHE A 46 0.38 -5.81 6.89
C PHE A 46 -0.34 -7.16 6.78
N LEU A 47 0.07 -8.12 7.59
CA LEU A 47 -0.59 -9.40 7.73
C LEU A 47 -1.01 -9.59 9.19
N ASN A 48 -2.32 -9.74 9.42
CA ASN A 48 -2.89 -9.78 10.78
C ASN A 48 -2.39 -8.62 11.67
N GLY A 49 -2.31 -7.41 11.10
CA GLY A 49 -1.79 -6.22 11.77
C GLY A 49 -0.26 -6.12 11.89
N GLY A 50 0.46 -7.21 11.63
CA GLY A 50 1.93 -7.19 11.62
C GLY A 50 2.48 -6.65 10.29
N PHE A 51 3.46 -5.75 10.35
CA PHE A 51 4.12 -5.20 9.16
C PHE A 51 4.79 -6.29 8.33
N LEU A 52 4.58 -6.26 7.02
CA LEU A 52 5.21 -7.17 6.07
C LEU A 52 6.32 -6.50 5.26
N CYS A 53 5.96 -5.46 4.54
CA CYS A 53 6.85 -4.76 3.62
C CYS A 53 6.25 -3.42 3.20
N ALA A 54 7.10 -2.57 2.62
CA ALA A 54 6.69 -1.29 2.03
C ALA A 54 7.35 -1.09 0.66
N GLY A 55 6.78 -0.21 -0.15
CA GLY A 55 7.25 0.12 -1.48
C GLY A 55 6.13 0.70 -2.36
N PRO A 56 6.23 0.57 -3.69
CA PRO A 56 7.34 -0.02 -4.44
C PRO A 56 8.60 0.86 -4.40
N ALA A 57 9.73 0.31 -4.85
CA ALA A 57 10.91 1.12 -5.12
C ALA A 57 10.58 2.21 -6.14
N GLY A 58 11.23 3.38 -6.02
CA GLY A 58 11.02 4.50 -6.91
C GLY A 58 11.08 4.09 -8.38
N CYS A 59 10.09 4.52 -9.15
CA CYS A 59 9.91 4.15 -10.55
C CYS A 59 9.68 5.37 -11.42
N THR A 60 9.77 5.17 -12.72
CA THR A 60 9.45 6.20 -13.72
C THR A 60 8.21 5.78 -14.50
N PRO A 61 7.50 6.69 -15.22
CA PRO A 61 6.33 6.36 -16.03
C PRO A 61 6.58 5.26 -17.08
N ARG A 62 7.84 5.01 -17.40
CA ARG A 62 8.24 3.99 -18.40
C ARG A 62 8.74 2.70 -17.75
N ARG A 63 8.92 2.66 -16.43
CA ARG A 63 9.45 1.50 -15.71
C ARG A 63 8.89 1.46 -14.31
N TRP A 64 7.92 0.58 -14.11
CA TRP A 64 7.27 0.33 -12.83
C TRP A 64 7.77 -0.99 -12.26
N PHE A 65 7.99 -1.07 -10.96
CA PHE A 65 8.48 -2.27 -10.33
C PHE A 65 7.34 -3.04 -9.67
N LEU A 66 7.30 -4.33 -10.00
CA LEU A 66 6.47 -5.30 -9.33
C LEU A 66 7.29 -5.88 -8.18
N GLU A 67 6.84 -5.60 -6.97
CA GLU A 67 7.43 -6.13 -5.75
C GLU A 67 7.01 -7.58 -5.55
N THR A 68 7.87 -8.36 -4.93
CA THR A 68 7.57 -9.73 -4.54
C THR A 68 7.92 -9.92 -3.07
N PHE A 69 6.94 -10.40 -2.32
CA PHE A 69 7.11 -10.83 -0.94
C PHE A 69 6.87 -12.33 -0.85
N GLU A 70 7.69 -13.04 -0.09
CA GLU A 70 7.58 -14.49 0.05
C GLU A 70 7.88 -14.89 1.49
N ARG A 71 6.97 -15.67 2.08
CA ARG A 71 7.11 -16.15 3.45
C ARG A 71 6.33 -17.45 3.65
N THR A 72 6.88 -18.39 4.39
CA THR A 72 6.14 -19.57 4.87
C THR A 72 5.21 -19.16 6.00
N LEU A 73 3.92 -19.47 5.86
CA LEU A 73 2.88 -19.19 6.83
C LEU A 73 2.27 -20.51 7.31
N PRO A 74 2.01 -20.68 8.61
CA PRO A 74 1.29 -21.84 9.14
C PRO A 74 -0.18 -21.86 8.66
N ALA A 75 -0.87 -22.98 8.89
CA ALA A 75 -2.32 -23.06 8.71
C ALA A 75 -3.03 -21.99 9.57
N GLY A 76 -4.08 -21.38 9.05
CA GLY A 76 -4.83 -20.37 9.79
C GLY A 76 -5.56 -19.34 8.92
N GLU A 77 -6.25 -18.45 9.59
CA GLU A 77 -6.94 -17.31 8.99
C GLU A 77 -6.03 -16.09 8.93
N TYR A 78 -6.04 -15.42 7.78
CA TYR A 78 -5.21 -14.26 7.53
C TYR A 78 -6.02 -13.09 6.99
N THR A 79 -5.68 -11.91 7.45
CA THR A 79 -6.13 -10.65 6.88
C THR A 79 -4.91 -9.92 6.32
N LEU A 80 -4.88 -9.74 5.00
CA LEU A 80 -3.89 -8.90 4.33
C LEU A 80 -4.47 -7.49 4.18
N THR A 81 -3.74 -6.51 4.70
CA THR A 81 -4.11 -5.09 4.62
C THR A 81 -3.01 -4.33 3.88
N ALA A 82 -3.39 -3.42 2.99
CA ALA A 82 -2.47 -2.52 2.31
C ALA A 82 -2.92 -1.07 2.51
N ARG A 83 -2.06 -0.26 3.11
CA ARG A 83 -2.24 1.19 3.24
C ARG A 83 -1.54 1.86 2.08
N VAL A 84 -2.30 2.42 1.16
CA VAL A 84 -1.81 3.02 -0.08
C VAL A 84 -1.92 4.52 -0.01
N THR A 85 -0.77 5.19 -0.12
CA THR A 85 -0.68 6.65 -0.09
C THR A 85 -0.41 7.17 -1.49
N MET A 86 -1.18 8.16 -1.90
CA MET A 86 -1.00 8.91 -3.12
C MET A 86 -0.95 10.40 -2.81
N PHE A 87 0.19 11.02 -3.01
CA PHE A 87 0.34 12.47 -2.87
C PHE A 87 -0.08 13.23 -4.12
N GLY A 88 -0.07 12.55 -5.27
CA GLY A 88 -0.42 13.12 -6.56
C GLY A 88 0.71 13.97 -7.14
N ARG A 89 0.52 14.41 -8.40
CA ARG A 89 1.56 15.07 -9.19
C ARG A 89 2.17 16.33 -8.59
N ARG A 90 1.45 16.98 -7.68
CA ARG A 90 1.90 18.26 -7.06
C ARG A 90 2.66 18.06 -5.77
N LEU A 91 2.41 16.97 -5.06
CA LEU A 91 2.92 16.76 -3.71
C LEU A 91 3.80 15.52 -3.60
N ALA A 92 3.88 14.68 -4.64
CA ALA A 92 4.73 13.49 -4.63
C ALA A 92 6.20 13.87 -4.39
N PRO A 93 6.88 13.21 -3.42
CA PRO A 93 8.29 13.44 -3.19
C PRO A 93 9.11 13.07 -4.42
N HIS A 94 10.11 13.84 -4.74
CA HIS A 94 11.05 13.51 -5.79
C HIS A 94 11.92 12.30 -5.36
N PRO A 95 12.07 11.22 -6.11
CA PRO A 95 11.77 11.02 -7.52
C PRO A 95 10.49 10.19 -7.79
N GLN A 96 9.49 10.24 -6.95
CA GLN A 96 8.25 9.51 -7.17
C GLN A 96 7.37 10.23 -8.19
N GLU A 97 6.91 9.51 -9.20
CA GLU A 97 5.99 10.02 -10.19
C GLU A 97 4.65 9.31 -10.04
N SER A 98 3.63 10.06 -9.64
CA SER A 98 2.27 9.58 -9.62
C SER A 98 1.62 9.74 -10.99
N ILE A 99 0.90 8.72 -11.43
CA ILE A 99 0.12 8.78 -12.67
C ILE A 99 -1.37 8.65 -12.39
N ALA A 100 -1.74 7.64 -11.60
CA ALA A 100 -3.12 7.36 -11.29
C ALA A 100 -3.23 6.45 -10.07
N PHE A 101 -4.03 6.84 -9.11
CA PHE A 101 -4.25 6.10 -7.88
C PHE A 101 -4.58 4.62 -8.15
N GLY A 102 -4.01 3.74 -7.37
CA GLY A 102 -4.36 2.33 -7.41
C GLY A 102 -3.34 1.40 -6.80
N PHE A 103 -3.84 0.22 -6.51
CA PHE A 103 -3.11 -0.88 -5.91
C PHE A 103 -3.32 -2.16 -6.73
N TYR A 104 -2.30 -2.98 -6.81
CA TYR A 104 -2.36 -4.30 -7.41
C TYR A 104 -1.72 -5.31 -6.47
N ALA A 105 -2.39 -6.42 -6.28
CA ALA A 105 -1.85 -7.55 -5.54
C ALA A 105 -2.38 -8.85 -6.11
N GLU A 106 -1.50 -9.84 -6.25
CA GLU A 106 -1.84 -11.19 -6.67
C GLU A 106 -1.10 -12.24 -5.85
N SER A 107 -1.80 -13.30 -5.52
CA SER A 107 -1.29 -14.52 -4.93
C SER A 107 -2.28 -15.65 -5.21
N GLU A 108 -1.83 -16.88 -5.30
CA GLU A 108 -2.70 -18.05 -5.46
C GLU A 108 -3.67 -18.22 -4.28
N GLN A 109 -3.27 -17.73 -3.11
CA GLN A 109 -4.08 -17.78 -1.89
C GLN A 109 -5.15 -16.68 -1.81
N LEU A 110 -5.04 -15.61 -2.58
CA LEU A 110 -5.97 -14.47 -2.54
C LEU A 110 -7.16 -14.71 -3.47
N THR A 111 -8.05 -15.63 -3.09
CA THR A 111 -9.25 -15.99 -3.86
C THR A 111 -10.49 -15.19 -3.49
N ASN A 112 -10.47 -14.51 -2.34
CA ASN A 112 -11.57 -13.67 -1.89
C ASN A 112 -11.51 -12.28 -2.52
N GLY A 113 -12.64 -11.60 -2.51
CA GLY A 113 -12.72 -10.20 -2.97
C GLY A 113 -11.90 -9.25 -2.09
N TRP A 114 -11.58 -8.11 -2.67
CA TRP A 114 -10.94 -7.00 -1.98
C TRP A 114 -11.97 -5.94 -1.62
N GLU A 115 -11.80 -5.37 -0.45
CA GLU A 115 -12.53 -4.20 0.03
C GLU A 115 -11.57 -3.05 0.26
N CYS A 116 -12.05 -1.83 0.16
CA CYS A 116 -11.26 -0.65 0.49
C CYS A 116 -12.09 0.41 1.20
N GLN A 117 -11.38 1.31 1.85
CA GLN A 117 -11.91 2.56 2.38
C GLN A 117 -10.93 3.69 2.12
N VAL A 118 -11.43 4.88 1.88
CA VAL A 118 -10.61 6.09 1.78
C VAL A 118 -10.60 6.78 3.13
N LEU A 119 -9.41 7.06 3.65
CA LEU A 119 -9.28 7.74 4.93
C LEU A 119 -9.71 9.21 4.79
N ARG A 120 -10.58 9.63 5.66
CA ARG A 120 -11.11 11.01 5.75
C ARG A 120 -10.44 11.76 6.89
N HIS A 121 -10.66 13.08 6.96
CA HIS A 121 -10.13 13.93 8.02
C HIS A 121 -8.60 14.02 8.04
N LEU A 122 -8.01 13.95 6.84
CA LEU A 122 -6.59 14.17 6.59
C LEU A 122 -6.42 15.40 5.70
N GLU A 123 -5.50 16.28 6.06
CA GLU A 123 -5.09 17.42 5.26
C GLU A 123 -3.61 17.30 4.94
N PHE A 124 -3.26 17.57 3.69
CA PHE A 124 -1.89 17.54 3.23
C PHE A 124 -1.44 18.94 2.81
N THR A 125 -0.32 19.36 3.31
CA THR A 125 0.31 20.63 2.94
C THR A 125 1.68 20.40 2.32
N PRO A 126 2.07 21.18 1.29
CA PRO A 126 3.38 21.09 0.70
C PRO A 126 4.48 21.21 1.76
N PRO A 127 5.60 20.49 1.60
CA PRO A 127 6.76 20.68 2.47
C PRO A 127 7.42 22.04 2.22
N TYR A 128 8.23 22.49 3.17
CA TYR A 128 9.09 23.64 2.97
C TYR A 128 10.49 23.32 3.51
N PRO A 129 11.53 23.46 2.69
CA PRO A 129 11.56 23.62 1.23
C PRO A 129 11.02 22.41 0.49
N ASP A 130 10.47 22.62 -0.71
CA ASP A 130 9.53 21.72 -1.41
C ASP A 130 10.16 20.60 -2.26
N TRP A 131 11.46 20.42 -2.28
CA TRP A 131 12.08 19.57 -3.32
C TRP A 131 12.52 18.16 -2.90
N ALA A 132 12.49 17.80 -1.65
CA ALA A 132 13.02 16.49 -1.23
C ALA A 132 12.24 15.85 -0.05
N MET A 133 11.20 16.48 0.43
CA MET A 133 10.46 16.03 1.61
C MET A 133 9.03 15.63 1.23
N ALA A 134 8.52 14.62 1.92
CA ALA A 134 7.10 14.31 1.85
C ALA A 134 6.25 15.47 2.35
N PRO A 135 5.01 15.61 1.85
CA PRO A 135 4.06 16.60 2.38
C PRO A 135 3.80 16.35 3.87
N ARG A 136 3.45 17.41 4.57
CA ARG A 136 2.98 17.30 5.95
C ARG A 136 1.55 16.82 5.94
N MET A 137 1.27 15.86 6.79
CA MET A 137 -0.08 15.37 7.03
C MET A 137 -0.57 15.92 8.37
N THR A 138 -1.69 16.59 8.35
CA THR A 138 -2.43 17.02 9.54
C THR A 138 -3.64 16.14 9.71
N VAL A 139 -3.83 15.65 10.90
CA VAL A 139 -4.92 14.72 11.26
C VAL A 139 -5.90 15.49 12.14
N SER A 140 -7.19 15.52 11.77
CA SER A 140 -8.20 16.15 12.59
C SER A 140 -8.60 15.29 13.80
N PRO A 141 -9.21 15.88 14.85
CA PRO A 141 -9.67 15.11 16.02
C PRO A 141 -10.70 14.01 15.69
N GLU A 142 -11.45 14.18 14.59
CA GLU A 142 -12.46 13.20 14.13
C GLU A 142 -11.88 12.02 13.36
N PHE A 143 -10.56 11.99 13.17
CA PHE A 143 -9.90 10.91 12.44
C PHE A 143 -10.04 9.56 13.17
N ASN A 144 -10.50 8.56 12.42
CA ASN A 144 -10.59 7.20 12.95
C ASN A 144 -9.25 6.48 12.85
N TRP A 145 -8.49 6.44 13.94
CA TRP A 145 -7.19 5.77 14.00
C TRP A 145 -7.25 4.28 13.72
N ARG A 146 -8.36 3.61 14.06
CA ARG A 146 -8.54 2.18 13.79
C ARG A 146 -8.74 1.89 12.30
N ALA A 147 -9.25 2.86 11.56
CA ALA A 147 -9.40 2.73 10.11
C ALA A 147 -8.07 2.63 9.38
N ILE A 148 -6.99 3.28 9.89
CA ILE A 148 -5.67 3.22 9.27
C ILE A 148 -5.02 1.83 9.43
N GLU A 149 -5.40 1.09 10.47
CA GLU A 149 -4.96 -0.27 10.74
C GLU A 149 -5.82 -1.33 10.01
N GLY A 150 -6.88 -0.89 9.35
CA GLY A 150 -7.79 -1.78 8.64
C GLY A 150 -8.81 -2.49 9.53
N GLU A 151 -8.96 -2.06 10.78
CA GLU A 151 -9.86 -2.71 11.75
C GLU A 151 -11.30 -2.19 11.66
N ASP A 152 -11.48 -0.90 11.41
CA ASP A 152 -12.75 -0.20 11.46
C ASP A 152 -12.97 0.65 10.21
N GLY A 153 -14.18 1.16 10.02
CA GLY A 153 -14.55 2.06 8.93
C GLY A 153 -15.62 1.52 7.97
N GLU A 154 -15.90 2.32 6.95
CA GLU A 154 -16.88 2.00 5.91
C GLU A 154 -16.18 1.29 4.75
N TRP A 155 -16.31 -0.03 4.70
CA TRP A 155 -15.66 -0.86 3.69
C TRP A 155 -16.57 -1.06 2.48
N GLU A 156 -16.02 -0.81 1.31
CA GLU A 156 -16.72 -1.01 0.03
C GLU A 156 -15.89 -1.93 -0.87
N PRO A 157 -16.54 -2.75 -1.71
CA PRO A 157 -15.82 -3.52 -2.72
C PRO A 157 -14.99 -2.62 -3.62
N VAL A 158 -13.78 -3.05 -3.96
CA VAL A 158 -12.91 -2.30 -4.87
C VAL A 158 -13.50 -2.24 -6.28
N ALA A 159 -13.23 -1.14 -6.99
CA ALA A 159 -13.40 -1.09 -8.43
C ALA A 159 -12.08 -1.48 -9.12
N PHE A 160 -12.18 -1.95 -10.37
CA PHE A 160 -11.01 -2.33 -11.17
C PHE A 160 -10.83 -1.39 -12.35
N ARG A 161 -9.61 -0.96 -12.55
CA ARG A 161 -9.25 -0.16 -13.72
C ARG A 161 -8.07 -0.81 -14.44
N LYS A 162 -8.22 -0.95 -15.77
CA LYS A 162 -7.16 -1.46 -16.63
C LYS A 162 -5.94 -0.56 -16.54
N ASP A 163 -4.79 -1.18 -16.36
CA ASP A 163 -3.51 -0.51 -16.33
C ASP A 163 -2.62 -1.02 -17.48
N THR A 164 -2.02 -0.10 -18.20
CA THR A 164 -1.15 -0.41 -19.33
C THR A 164 0.32 -0.08 -19.05
N ARG A 165 0.64 0.26 -17.80
CA ARG A 165 2.02 0.57 -17.42
C ARG A 165 2.91 -0.67 -17.58
N PRO A 166 4.14 -0.49 -18.08
CA PRO A 166 5.09 -1.59 -18.19
C PRO A 166 5.62 -1.98 -16.81
N LEU A 167 5.26 -3.17 -16.35
CA LEU A 167 5.73 -3.72 -15.09
C LEU A 167 6.98 -4.57 -15.32
N PHE A 168 7.95 -4.39 -14.46
CA PHE A 168 9.20 -5.15 -14.41
C PHE A 168 9.41 -5.73 -13.02
N PRO A 169 9.99 -6.91 -12.88
CA PRO A 169 10.46 -7.37 -11.58
C PRO A 169 11.43 -6.34 -10.98
N ARG A 170 11.36 -6.15 -9.68
CA ARG A 170 12.31 -5.28 -8.97
C ARG A 170 13.74 -5.79 -9.17
N PRO A 171 14.68 -4.95 -9.66
CA PRO A 171 16.03 -5.39 -9.99
C PRO A 171 16.96 -5.46 -8.77
N VAL A 172 16.57 -4.86 -7.66
CA VAL A 172 17.37 -4.82 -6.43
C VAL A 172 16.60 -5.51 -5.29
N PRO A 173 17.27 -6.18 -4.36
CA PRO A 173 16.61 -6.74 -3.19
C PRO A 173 15.87 -5.66 -2.40
N PRO A 174 14.77 -5.98 -1.69
CA PRO A 174 14.18 -5.07 -0.73
C PRO A 174 15.21 -4.73 0.35
N MET A 175 15.10 -3.54 0.93
CA MET A 175 15.88 -3.21 2.11
C MET A 175 15.49 -4.16 3.24
N GLU A 176 16.49 -4.63 3.97
CA GLU A 176 16.24 -5.43 5.17
C GLU A 176 15.73 -4.50 6.27
N GLU A 177 14.49 -4.68 6.66
CA GLU A 177 13.91 -3.97 7.79
C GLU A 177 14.05 -4.86 9.04
N LYS A 178 14.83 -4.41 10.00
CA LYS A 178 14.96 -5.07 11.30
C LYS A 178 14.19 -4.25 12.33
N PRO A 179 13.43 -4.89 13.23
CA PRO A 179 12.88 -4.18 14.38
C PRO A 179 14.03 -3.51 15.15
N GLU A 180 13.96 -2.21 15.33
CA GLU A 180 14.90 -1.53 16.22
C GLU A 180 14.70 -2.07 17.65
N GLN A 181 15.81 -2.45 18.28
CA GLN A 181 15.78 -2.69 19.72
C GLN A 181 15.56 -1.33 20.39
N GLY A 182 14.49 -1.22 21.18
CA GLY A 182 14.05 0.04 21.77
C GLY A 182 15.21 0.77 22.47
N TYR A 183 15.27 2.08 22.26
CA TYR A 183 16.19 2.95 22.97
C TYR A 183 15.83 2.97 24.46
N GLN A 184 16.83 2.82 25.31
CA GLN A 184 16.65 3.14 26.73
C GLN A 184 16.68 4.67 26.86
N ILE A 185 15.59 5.24 27.33
CA ILE A 185 15.60 6.63 27.78
C ILE A 185 16.46 6.66 29.05
N VAL A 186 17.63 7.26 28.95
CA VAL A 186 18.49 7.55 30.12
C VAL A 186 18.01 8.90 30.65
N GLU A 187 17.38 8.92 31.81
CA GLU A 187 17.03 10.14 32.54
C GLU A 187 18.27 10.83 33.12
#